data_e082ed7234f1ff7d677e5862fb49c9ed
#
_entry.id   e082ed7234f1ff7d677e5862fb49c9ed
#
_cell.length_a   1.000
_cell.length_b   1.000
_cell.length_c   1.000
_cell.angle_alpha   90.00
_cell.angle_beta   90.00
_cell.angle_gamma   90.00
#
_symmetry.space_group_name_H-M   'P 1'
#
loop_
_entity.id
_entity.type
_entity.pdbx_description
1 polymer ?
#
loop_
_entity_poly.entity_id
_entity_poly.type
_entity_poly.pdbx_seq_one_letter_code
_entity_poly.pdbx_strand_id
1 'polypeptide(L)'
;IEVWNKATKEVTEALLANLGKFNNINMMATSGARGNNQQIRQLAGMRGLMADSTGKTIELPIKANFREGLTVLEYFISSHGARKGLTDTALRTADSGYLTRRLVDVSQDVIVREHDCGTDDGIIVSDIMDGNEVIEPMADRLEGRTIIGDLVSPETGELIAADGDMITHDKAAEIVKSGIKEVKIRSVVKCRSKVGICSKCYGMNLATAKPVDIGEAVGIIAAQSIGEPGTQLTLRTFHVG
;
A
#
# COMPACT_ATOMS: atom_id res chain seq x y z
N ILE A 1 2.34 -21.65 -26.36
CA ILE A 1 2.39 -20.61 -25.29
C ILE A 1 3.37 -21.03 -24.20
N GLU A 2 3.22 -22.21 -23.57
CA GLU A 2 4.06 -22.67 -22.45
C GLU A 2 5.56 -22.72 -22.81
N VAL A 3 5.91 -23.25 -23.98
CA VAL A 3 7.32 -23.31 -24.43
C VAL A 3 7.93 -21.91 -24.50
N TRP A 4 7.20 -20.93 -25.03
CA TRP A 4 7.69 -19.56 -25.14
C TRP A 4 7.76 -18.85 -23.79
N ASN A 5 6.85 -19.13 -22.87
CA ASN A 5 6.93 -18.62 -21.50
C ASN A 5 8.16 -19.18 -20.77
N LYS A 6 8.45 -20.48 -20.95
CA LYS A 6 9.67 -21.10 -20.41
C LYS A 6 10.93 -20.48 -20.99
N ALA A 7 11.01 -20.33 -22.32
CA ALA A 7 12.14 -19.69 -22.98
C ALA A 7 12.35 -18.24 -22.51
N THR A 8 11.27 -17.48 -22.37
CA THR A 8 11.33 -16.10 -21.86
C THR A 8 11.86 -16.05 -20.43
N LYS A 9 11.50 -16.99 -19.57
CA LYS A 9 12.01 -17.09 -18.20
C LYS A 9 13.50 -17.43 -18.20
N GLU A 10 13.93 -18.43 -18.96
CA GLU A 10 15.35 -18.81 -19.08
C GLU A 10 16.22 -17.65 -19.59
N VAL A 11 15.75 -16.91 -20.62
CA VAL A 11 16.43 -15.71 -21.11
C VAL A 11 16.51 -14.62 -20.04
N THR A 12 15.46 -14.44 -19.24
CA THR A 12 15.46 -13.46 -18.16
C THR A 12 16.45 -13.80 -17.07
N GLU A 13 16.50 -15.07 -16.66
CA GLU A 13 17.45 -15.55 -15.65
C GLU A 13 18.89 -15.40 -16.13
N ALA A 14 19.20 -15.77 -17.37
CA ALA A 14 20.50 -15.60 -17.97
C ALA A 14 20.91 -14.12 -18.09
N LEU A 15 19.96 -13.24 -18.44
CA LEU A 15 20.18 -11.79 -18.50
C LEU A 15 20.55 -11.22 -17.13
N LEU A 16 19.77 -11.56 -16.09
CA LEU A 16 20.00 -11.07 -14.74
C LEU A 16 21.33 -11.59 -14.16
N ALA A 17 21.70 -12.84 -14.46
CA ALA A 17 22.98 -13.42 -14.04
C ALA A 17 24.18 -12.72 -14.72
N ASN A 18 24.02 -12.26 -15.96
CA ASN A 18 25.05 -11.52 -16.68
C ASN A 18 25.15 -10.03 -16.33
N LEU A 19 24.12 -9.48 -15.69
CA LEU A 19 24.16 -8.10 -15.20
C LEU A 19 25.10 -8.01 -13.99
N GLY A 20 26.19 -7.26 -14.13
CA GLY A 20 27.13 -7.03 -13.05
C GLY A 20 26.47 -6.33 -11.85
N LYS A 21 26.91 -6.65 -10.65
CA LYS A 21 26.38 -6.08 -9.39
C LYS A 21 26.38 -4.54 -9.38
N PHE A 22 27.39 -3.92 -10.00
CA PHE A 22 27.55 -2.46 -10.09
C PHE A 22 27.03 -1.86 -11.40
N ASN A 23 26.24 -2.61 -12.15
CA ASN A 23 25.54 -2.04 -13.31
C ASN A 23 24.46 -1.08 -12.83
N ASN A 24 24.42 0.13 -13.39
CA ASN A 24 23.50 1.19 -12.96
C ASN A 24 22.02 0.77 -13.00
N ILE A 25 21.61 0.02 -14.02
CA ILE A 25 20.24 -0.47 -14.17
C ILE A 25 19.95 -1.53 -13.11
N ASN A 26 20.90 -2.44 -12.86
CA ASN A 26 20.75 -3.47 -11.85
C ASN A 26 20.65 -2.85 -10.45
N MET A 27 21.50 -1.87 -10.13
CA MET A 27 21.43 -1.16 -8.84
C MET A 27 20.10 -0.45 -8.64
N MET A 28 19.56 0.23 -9.65
CA MET A 28 18.25 0.88 -9.55
C MET A 28 17.10 -0.09 -9.34
N ALA A 29 17.12 -1.23 -10.01
CA ALA A 29 16.07 -2.25 -9.89
C ALA A 29 16.14 -3.02 -8.59
N THR A 30 17.36 -3.42 -8.14
CA THR A 30 17.55 -4.17 -6.89
C THR A 30 17.32 -3.34 -5.63
N SER A 31 17.59 -2.03 -5.69
CA SER A 31 17.28 -1.09 -4.60
C SER A 31 15.79 -0.73 -4.52
N GLY A 32 14.98 -1.12 -5.51
CA GLY A 32 13.57 -0.73 -5.58
C GLY A 32 13.32 0.73 -5.95
N ALA A 33 14.38 1.52 -6.23
CA ALA A 33 14.25 2.94 -6.55
C ALA A 33 13.53 3.18 -7.87
N ARG A 34 13.88 2.40 -8.92
CA ARG A 34 13.25 2.51 -10.24
C ARG A 34 13.43 1.24 -11.05
N GLY A 35 12.37 0.86 -11.75
CA GLY A 35 12.39 -0.28 -12.66
C GLY A 35 12.11 -1.62 -11.98
N ASN A 36 11.89 -2.64 -12.80
CA ASN A 36 11.70 -4.02 -12.37
C ASN A 36 12.33 -4.98 -13.40
N ASN A 37 12.41 -6.25 -13.05
CA ASN A 37 13.00 -7.27 -13.90
C ASN A 37 12.29 -7.43 -15.26
N GLN A 38 10.98 -7.18 -15.31
CA GLN A 38 10.22 -7.24 -16.56
C GLN A 38 10.62 -6.12 -17.52
N GLN A 39 10.86 -4.91 -17.01
CA GLN A 39 11.33 -3.78 -17.82
C GLN A 39 12.75 -4.01 -18.34
N ILE A 40 13.65 -4.55 -17.51
CA ILE A 40 15.01 -4.91 -17.91
C ILE A 40 14.96 -5.96 -19.02
N ARG A 41 14.12 -6.97 -18.87
CA ARG A 41 13.90 -8.02 -19.88
C ARG A 41 13.48 -7.43 -21.23
N GLN A 42 12.53 -6.51 -21.23
CA GLN A 42 12.06 -5.87 -22.48
C GLN A 42 13.11 -5.00 -23.15
N LEU A 43 14.03 -4.43 -22.37
CA LEU A 43 15.09 -3.57 -22.90
C LEU A 43 16.25 -4.36 -23.51
N ALA A 44 16.68 -5.45 -22.89
CA ALA A 44 17.91 -6.16 -23.23
C ALA A 44 17.77 -7.69 -23.34
N GLY A 45 16.62 -8.26 -23.05
CA GLY A 45 16.34 -9.68 -23.17
C GLY A 45 15.41 -10.00 -24.34
N MET A 46 14.28 -10.61 -24.05
CA MET A 46 13.24 -10.96 -25.02
C MET A 46 11.89 -10.42 -24.53
N ARG A 47 11.16 -9.70 -25.38
CA ARG A 47 9.83 -9.19 -24.98
C ARG A 47 8.83 -10.30 -24.71
N GLY A 48 8.84 -11.36 -25.51
CA GLY A 48 8.00 -12.52 -25.33
C GLY A 48 6.62 -12.40 -25.97
N LEU A 49 5.65 -13.13 -25.41
CA LEU A 49 4.28 -13.14 -25.91
C LEU A 49 3.55 -11.86 -25.54
N MET A 50 2.73 -11.36 -26.47
CA MET A 50 1.93 -10.15 -26.30
C MET A 50 0.44 -10.49 -26.30
N ALA A 51 -0.37 -9.66 -25.63
CA ALA A 51 -1.81 -9.78 -25.67
C ALA A 51 -2.41 -8.89 -26.75
N ASP A 52 -3.45 -9.35 -27.41
CA ASP A 52 -4.28 -8.59 -28.33
C ASP A 52 -5.18 -7.60 -27.55
N SER A 53 -5.86 -6.71 -28.27
CA SER A 53 -6.82 -5.74 -27.70
C SER A 53 -7.93 -6.41 -26.86
N THR A 54 -8.29 -7.66 -27.19
CA THR A 54 -9.29 -8.45 -26.44
C THR A 54 -8.74 -9.14 -25.19
N GLY A 55 -7.40 -9.12 -24.98
CA GLY A 55 -6.72 -9.84 -23.89
C GLY A 55 -6.30 -11.27 -24.22
N LYS A 56 -6.56 -11.74 -25.45
CA LYS A 56 -6.10 -13.06 -25.90
C LYS A 56 -4.61 -12.99 -26.25
N THR A 57 -3.84 -13.97 -25.80
CA THR A 57 -2.41 -14.05 -26.10
C THR A 57 -2.18 -14.35 -27.58
N ILE A 58 -1.36 -13.54 -28.23
CA ILE A 58 -0.92 -13.77 -29.61
C ILE A 58 0.15 -14.85 -29.58
N GLU A 59 0.00 -15.90 -30.39
CA GLU A 59 0.90 -17.07 -30.38
C GLU A 59 2.29 -16.75 -30.93
N LEU A 60 2.43 -15.69 -31.72
CA LEU A 60 3.70 -15.26 -32.27
C LEU A 60 4.45 -14.38 -31.23
N PRO A 61 5.59 -14.84 -30.66
CA PRO A 61 6.34 -14.07 -29.70
C PRO A 61 7.18 -13.00 -30.37
N ILE A 62 7.42 -11.91 -29.65
CA ILE A 62 8.43 -10.91 -29.99
C ILE A 62 9.76 -11.39 -29.42
N LYS A 63 10.67 -11.83 -30.29
CA LYS A 63 11.99 -12.35 -29.89
C LYS A 63 13.00 -11.24 -29.64
N ALA A 64 12.85 -10.11 -30.34
CA ALA A 64 13.70 -8.94 -30.21
C ALA A 64 13.45 -8.17 -28.90
N ASN A 65 14.39 -7.34 -28.56
CA ASN A 65 14.30 -6.37 -27.47
C ASN A 65 14.36 -4.93 -28.02
N PHE A 66 14.13 -3.93 -27.17
CA PHE A 66 14.16 -2.53 -27.59
C PHE A 66 15.57 -2.04 -27.99
N ARG A 67 16.63 -2.65 -27.44
CA ARG A 67 18.01 -2.27 -27.79
C ARG A 67 18.35 -2.69 -29.21
N GLU A 68 17.94 -3.87 -29.66
CA GLU A 68 18.19 -4.36 -31.01
C GLU A 68 17.23 -3.73 -32.02
N GLY A 69 16.07 -3.30 -31.57
CA GLY A 69 14.99 -2.81 -32.42
C GLY A 69 14.03 -3.94 -32.82
N LEU A 70 12.80 -3.57 -33.11
CA LEU A 70 11.74 -4.47 -33.51
C LEU A 70 11.58 -4.49 -35.04
N THR A 71 11.26 -5.65 -35.59
CA THR A 71 10.79 -5.76 -36.98
C THR A 71 9.44 -5.05 -37.12
N VAL A 72 9.05 -4.71 -38.35
CA VAL A 72 7.76 -4.06 -38.62
C VAL A 72 6.57 -4.86 -38.07
N LEU A 73 6.60 -6.19 -38.23
CA LEU A 73 5.57 -7.07 -37.72
C LEU A 73 5.53 -7.09 -36.19
N GLU A 74 6.68 -7.22 -35.52
CA GLU A 74 6.79 -7.20 -34.08
C GLU A 74 6.35 -5.86 -33.48
N TYR A 75 6.68 -4.75 -34.14
CA TYR A 75 6.21 -3.43 -33.75
C TYR A 75 4.69 -3.32 -33.85
N PHE A 76 4.10 -3.81 -34.93
CA PHE A 76 2.65 -3.83 -35.12
C PHE A 76 1.94 -4.64 -34.03
N ILE A 77 2.42 -5.85 -33.71
CA ILE A 77 1.91 -6.67 -32.62
C ILE A 77 2.03 -5.95 -31.29
N SER A 78 3.17 -5.32 -31.04
CA SER A 78 3.43 -4.53 -29.82
C SER A 78 2.46 -3.36 -29.66
N SER A 79 2.01 -2.74 -30.75
CA SER A 79 1.13 -1.57 -30.72
C SER A 79 -0.27 -1.89 -30.16
N HIS A 80 -0.74 -3.12 -30.28
CA HIS A 80 -2.03 -3.55 -29.70
C HIS A 80 -2.02 -3.45 -28.17
N GLY A 81 -0.96 -3.92 -27.52
CA GLY A 81 -0.80 -3.83 -26.07
C GLY A 81 -0.69 -2.38 -25.58
N ALA A 82 0.06 -1.56 -26.30
CA ALA A 82 0.18 -0.12 -25.99
C ALA A 82 -1.17 0.61 -26.07
N ARG A 83 -1.93 0.38 -27.16
CA ARG A 83 -3.28 0.96 -27.32
C ARG A 83 -4.24 0.53 -26.22
N LYS A 84 -4.23 -0.77 -25.89
CA LYS A 84 -5.04 -1.31 -24.79
C LYS A 84 -4.68 -0.63 -23.47
N GLY A 85 -3.40 -0.52 -23.14
CA GLY A 85 -2.93 0.14 -21.92
C GLY A 85 -3.40 1.60 -21.82
N LEU A 86 -3.32 2.37 -22.91
CA LEU A 86 -3.81 3.75 -22.94
C LEU A 86 -5.33 3.83 -22.71
N THR A 87 -6.09 2.95 -23.36
CA THR A 87 -7.56 2.90 -23.21
C THR A 87 -7.96 2.49 -21.79
N ASP A 88 -7.34 1.43 -21.26
CA ASP A 88 -7.61 0.95 -19.90
C ASP A 88 -7.28 2.02 -18.85
N THR A 89 -6.19 2.76 -19.01
CA THR A 89 -5.82 3.87 -18.13
C THR A 89 -6.89 4.96 -18.15
N ALA A 90 -7.33 5.38 -19.34
CA ALA A 90 -8.34 6.43 -19.47
C ALA A 90 -9.69 6.05 -18.82
N LEU A 91 -10.14 4.81 -19.00
CA LEU A 91 -11.39 4.32 -18.41
C LEU A 91 -11.28 4.15 -16.90
N ARG A 92 -10.22 3.53 -16.39
CA ARG A 92 -10.03 3.28 -14.96
C ARG A 92 -9.83 4.56 -14.14
N THR A 93 -9.31 5.62 -14.75
CA THR A 93 -9.19 6.92 -14.07
C THR A 93 -10.57 7.47 -13.70
N ALA A 94 -11.57 7.31 -14.57
CA ALA A 94 -12.94 7.71 -14.29
C ALA A 94 -13.54 6.88 -13.13
N ASP A 95 -13.31 5.56 -13.10
CA ASP A 95 -13.78 4.67 -12.03
C ASP A 95 -13.19 5.05 -10.67
N SER A 96 -11.88 5.34 -10.63
CA SER A 96 -11.19 5.78 -9.41
C SER A 96 -11.73 7.13 -8.93
N GLY A 97 -11.95 8.08 -9.83
CA GLY A 97 -12.55 9.37 -9.49
C GLY A 97 -13.98 9.23 -8.94
N TYR A 98 -14.79 8.37 -9.54
CA TYR A 98 -16.14 8.08 -9.06
C TYR A 98 -16.15 7.39 -7.69
N LEU A 99 -15.25 6.44 -7.47
CA LEU A 99 -15.08 5.81 -6.14
C LEU A 99 -14.73 6.85 -5.08
N THR A 100 -13.75 7.71 -5.35
CA THR A 100 -13.34 8.78 -4.42
C THR A 100 -14.49 9.71 -4.09
N ARG A 101 -15.27 10.15 -5.09
CA ARG A 101 -16.45 10.98 -4.88
C ARG A 101 -17.47 10.32 -3.97
N ARG A 102 -17.82 9.06 -4.22
CA ARG A 102 -18.75 8.29 -3.38
C ARG A 102 -18.24 8.14 -1.94
N LEU A 103 -16.95 7.91 -1.74
CA LEU A 103 -16.36 7.84 -0.41
C LEU A 103 -16.47 9.18 0.32
N VAL A 104 -16.18 10.30 -0.35
CA VAL A 104 -16.35 11.64 0.23
C VAL A 104 -17.81 11.90 0.58
N ASP A 105 -18.74 11.62 -0.31
CA ASP A 105 -20.19 11.86 -0.09
C ASP A 105 -20.71 11.10 1.15
N VAL A 106 -20.21 9.89 1.40
CA VAL A 106 -20.61 9.07 2.58
C VAL A 106 -19.91 9.51 3.86
N SER A 107 -18.63 9.93 3.76
CA SER A 107 -17.81 10.19 4.93
C SER A 107 -17.71 11.66 5.34
N GLN A 108 -18.30 12.58 4.60
CA GLN A 108 -18.22 14.04 4.87
C GLN A 108 -18.74 14.44 6.26
N ASP A 109 -19.68 13.69 6.82
CA ASP A 109 -20.25 13.95 8.14
C ASP A 109 -19.42 13.41 9.29
N VAL A 110 -18.36 12.63 9.00
CA VAL A 110 -17.44 12.09 10.01
C VAL A 110 -16.42 13.17 10.37
N ILE A 111 -16.80 13.99 11.34
CA ILE A 111 -16.02 15.12 11.86
C ILE A 111 -15.74 14.86 13.33
N VAL A 112 -14.58 15.31 13.84
CA VAL A 112 -14.27 15.28 15.27
C VAL A 112 -15.10 16.35 15.97
N ARG A 113 -16.03 15.94 16.86
CA ARG A 113 -16.99 16.89 17.48
C ARG A 113 -16.80 17.06 18.98
N GLU A 114 -16.17 16.13 19.66
CA GLU A 114 -15.95 16.14 21.10
C GLU A 114 -14.59 15.58 21.47
N HIS A 115 -14.09 15.88 22.65
CA HIS A 115 -12.79 15.39 23.10
C HIS A 115 -12.86 13.90 23.47
N ASP A 116 -13.90 13.48 24.20
CA ASP A 116 -14.03 12.12 24.70
C ASP A 116 -15.51 11.70 24.76
N CYS A 117 -15.82 10.56 24.20
CA CYS A 117 -17.16 9.96 24.24
C CYS A 117 -17.39 9.07 25.48
N GLY A 118 -16.37 8.90 26.35
CA GLY A 118 -16.46 8.13 27.59
C GLY A 118 -16.67 6.61 27.39
N THR A 119 -16.24 6.04 26.25
CA THR A 119 -16.38 4.60 26.02
C THR A 119 -15.18 3.83 26.57
N ASP A 120 -15.44 2.70 27.24
CA ASP A 120 -14.43 1.71 27.63
C ASP A 120 -14.34 0.56 26.62
N ASP A 121 -15.14 0.61 25.56
CA ASP A 121 -15.07 -0.33 24.46
C ASP A 121 -13.91 0.03 23.53
N GLY A 122 -13.08 -0.96 23.22
CA GLY A 122 -11.93 -0.81 22.34
C GLY A 122 -11.72 -2.01 21.45
N ILE A 123 -10.61 -2.00 20.76
CA ILE A 123 -10.10 -3.15 20.02
C ILE A 123 -8.79 -3.61 20.65
N ILE A 124 -8.56 -4.91 20.64
CA ILE A 124 -7.28 -5.50 21.03
C ILE A 124 -6.37 -5.50 19.83
N VAL A 125 -5.16 -5.01 20.02
CA VAL A 125 -4.10 -4.93 18.98
C VAL A 125 -2.93 -5.81 19.38
N SER A 126 -2.50 -6.62 18.42
CA SER A 126 -1.31 -7.48 18.47
C SER A 126 -0.58 -7.42 17.14
N ASP A 127 0.54 -8.07 16.99
CA ASP A 127 1.21 -8.23 15.70
C ASP A 127 0.31 -8.96 14.70
N ILE A 128 0.28 -8.50 13.45
CA ILE A 128 -0.38 -9.23 12.37
C ILE A 128 0.65 -10.16 11.75
N MET A 129 0.40 -11.46 11.85
CA MET A 129 1.30 -12.50 11.34
C MET A 129 0.66 -13.27 10.18
N ASP A 130 1.49 -13.62 9.19
CA ASP A 130 1.15 -14.63 8.19
C ASP A 130 2.13 -15.80 8.35
N GLY A 131 1.64 -16.88 8.95
CA GLY A 131 2.50 -17.99 9.38
C GLY A 131 3.55 -17.54 10.40
N ASN A 132 4.83 -17.50 9.99
CA ASN A 132 5.96 -17.08 10.84
C ASN A 132 6.49 -15.66 10.51
N GLU A 133 5.91 -14.99 9.53
CA GLU A 133 6.33 -13.65 9.11
C GLU A 133 5.41 -12.59 9.72
N VAL A 134 6.01 -11.54 10.31
CA VAL A 134 5.26 -10.38 10.82
C VAL A 134 4.99 -9.45 9.65
N ILE A 135 3.70 -9.33 9.25
CA ILE A 135 3.28 -8.40 8.19
C ILE A 135 3.26 -6.97 8.72
N GLU A 136 2.66 -6.77 9.90
CA GLU A 136 2.51 -5.46 10.52
C GLU A 136 2.84 -5.56 12.01
N PRO A 137 3.90 -4.90 12.49
CA PRO A 137 4.29 -4.95 13.88
C PRO A 137 3.29 -4.17 14.76
N MET A 138 3.10 -4.63 15.99
CA MET A 138 2.21 -3.99 16.96
C MET A 138 2.60 -2.54 17.24
N ALA A 139 3.90 -2.20 17.23
CA ALA A 139 4.40 -0.84 17.47
C ALA A 139 3.75 0.18 16.53
N ASP A 140 3.75 -0.12 15.22
CA ASP A 140 3.21 0.78 14.18
C ASP A 140 1.69 0.94 14.29
N ARG A 141 1.02 -0.12 14.76
CA ARG A 141 -0.43 -0.11 15.00
C ARG A 141 -0.85 0.64 16.26
N LEU A 142 0.04 0.75 17.25
CA LEU A 142 -0.20 1.45 18.51
C LEU A 142 0.09 2.95 18.42
N GLU A 143 1.03 3.33 17.56
CA GLU A 143 1.44 4.73 17.42
C GLU A 143 0.24 5.64 17.12
N GLY A 144 0.12 6.72 17.90
CA GLY A 144 -0.95 7.70 17.76
C GLY A 144 -2.32 7.26 18.27
N ARG A 145 -2.44 6.07 18.89
CA ARG A 145 -3.69 5.59 19.45
C ARG A 145 -3.78 5.87 20.94
N THR A 146 -5.01 5.96 21.45
CA THR A 146 -5.29 6.14 22.88
C THR A 146 -5.53 4.79 23.55
N ILE A 147 -4.91 4.56 24.69
CA ILE A 147 -5.01 3.31 25.46
C ILE A 147 -6.33 3.25 26.25
N ILE A 148 -6.78 2.03 26.52
CA ILE A 148 -7.83 1.73 27.49
C ILE A 148 -7.21 0.85 28.58
N GLY A 149 -7.22 1.38 29.80
CA GLY A 149 -6.61 0.75 30.97
C GLY A 149 -5.12 1.05 31.12
N ASP A 150 -4.63 0.92 32.33
CA ASP A 150 -3.24 1.14 32.67
C ASP A 150 -2.35 0.04 32.10
N LEU A 151 -1.28 0.40 31.46
CA LEU A 151 -0.29 -0.51 30.88
C LEU A 151 0.93 -0.59 31.78
N VAL A 152 1.10 -1.75 32.42
CA VAL A 152 2.17 -2.02 33.37
C VAL A 152 3.13 -3.03 32.75
N SER A 153 4.44 -2.79 32.87
CA SER A 153 5.46 -3.74 32.43
C SER A 153 5.37 -5.04 33.21
N PRO A 154 5.27 -6.20 32.55
CA PRO A 154 5.22 -7.49 33.24
C PRO A 154 6.53 -7.85 33.94
N GLU A 155 7.68 -7.26 33.54
CA GLU A 155 8.99 -7.55 34.09
C GLU A 155 9.34 -6.62 35.26
N THR A 156 9.10 -5.32 35.15
CA THR A 156 9.52 -4.32 36.13
C THR A 156 8.39 -3.87 37.05
N GLY A 157 7.11 -4.09 36.68
CA GLY A 157 5.97 -3.59 37.42
C GLY A 157 5.77 -2.06 37.30
N GLU A 158 6.53 -1.40 36.45
CA GLU A 158 6.42 0.05 36.23
C GLU A 158 5.28 0.37 35.27
N LEU A 159 4.62 1.51 35.51
CA LEU A 159 3.56 2.03 34.65
C LEU A 159 4.18 2.65 33.40
N ILE A 160 3.96 2.04 32.23
CA ILE A 160 4.46 2.55 30.95
C ILE A 160 3.52 3.64 30.41
N ALA A 161 2.21 3.43 30.54
CA ALA A 161 1.22 4.39 30.09
C ALA A 161 -0.08 4.25 30.90
N ALA A 162 -0.68 5.40 31.24
CA ALA A 162 -1.94 5.45 31.97
C ALA A 162 -3.16 5.37 31.05
N ASP A 163 -4.30 5.02 31.61
CA ASP A 163 -5.58 5.01 30.90
C ASP A 163 -5.89 6.37 30.26
N GLY A 164 -6.23 6.35 28.99
CA GLY A 164 -6.52 7.53 28.19
C GLY A 164 -5.31 8.29 27.64
N ASP A 165 -4.10 7.80 27.89
CA ASP A 165 -2.89 8.35 27.28
C ASP A 165 -2.81 8.04 25.77
N MET A 166 -2.27 8.98 24.99
CA MET A 166 -1.92 8.76 23.61
C MET A 166 -0.53 8.14 23.51
N ILE A 167 -0.40 7.04 22.79
CA ILE A 167 0.87 6.34 22.58
C ILE A 167 1.70 7.11 21.56
N THR A 168 2.88 7.57 21.97
CA THR A 168 3.89 8.13 21.07
C THR A 168 4.77 7.02 20.51
N HIS A 169 5.55 7.34 19.48
CA HIS A 169 6.50 6.39 18.88
C HIS A 169 7.44 5.75 19.92
N ASP A 170 8.01 6.55 20.83
CA ASP A 170 8.92 6.06 21.87
C ASP A 170 8.21 5.12 22.86
N LYS A 171 7.00 5.49 23.30
CA LYS A 171 6.16 4.64 24.17
C LYS A 171 5.77 3.32 23.47
N ALA A 172 5.46 3.34 22.17
CA ALA A 172 5.16 2.13 21.40
C ALA A 172 6.35 1.15 21.37
N ALA A 173 7.56 1.69 21.14
CA ALA A 173 8.78 0.89 21.18
C ALA A 173 9.06 0.31 22.58
N GLU A 174 8.78 1.05 23.65
CA GLU A 174 8.91 0.60 25.03
C GLU A 174 7.92 -0.52 25.37
N ILE A 175 6.65 -0.39 24.94
CA ILE A 175 5.62 -1.42 25.12
C ILE A 175 6.05 -2.75 24.48
N VAL A 176 6.56 -2.71 23.26
CA VAL A 176 7.03 -3.91 22.57
C VAL A 176 8.25 -4.53 23.29
N LYS A 177 9.20 -3.70 23.73
CA LYS A 177 10.38 -4.17 24.47
C LYS A 177 10.04 -4.81 25.82
N SER A 178 8.96 -4.36 26.47
CA SER A 178 8.50 -4.94 27.74
C SER A 178 7.81 -6.31 27.59
N GLY A 179 7.70 -6.83 26.37
CA GLY A 179 7.15 -8.17 26.09
C GLY A 179 5.62 -8.25 26.12
N ILE A 180 4.92 -7.12 26.14
CA ILE A 180 3.46 -7.07 26.04
C ILE A 180 3.05 -7.48 24.63
N LYS A 181 2.17 -8.49 24.52
CA LYS A 181 1.73 -9.05 23.22
C LYS A 181 0.41 -8.47 22.72
N GLU A 182 -0.40 -7.95 23.61
CA GLU A 182 -1.73 -7.44 23.29
C GLU A 182 -2.00 -6.17 24.08
N VAL A 183 -2.53 -5.16 23.41
CA VAL A 183 -2.91 -3.87 24.02
C VAL A 183 -4.31 -3.50 23.57
N LYS A 184 -5.15 -3.07 24.54
CA LYS A 184 -6.49 -2.57 24.24
C LYS A 184 -6.43 -1.06 23.96
N ILE A 185 -6.89 -0.66 22.78
CA ILE A 185 -6.87 0.74 22.34
C ILE A 185 -8.26 1.24 21.96
N ARG A 186 -8.44 2.56 22.02
CA ARG A 186 -9.64 3.23 21.50
C ARG A 186 -9.67 3.13 19.98
N SER A 187 -10.87 3.04 19.42
CA SER A 187 -11.08 2.94 17.98
C SER A 187 -12.29 3.74 17.54
N VAL A 188 -12.21 4.31 16.35
CA VAL A 188 -13.31 5.01 15.68
C VAL A 188 -14.56 4.12 15.54
N VAL A 189 -14.35 2.82 15.28
CA VAL A 189 -15.44 1.83 15.08
C VAL A 189 -16.25 1.60 16.38
N LYS A 190 -15.64 1.81 17.54
CA LYS A 190 -16.25 1.65 18.86
C LYS A 190 -16.64 2.97 19.53
N CYS A 191 -16.49 4.09 18.80
CA CYS A 191 -16.85 5.40 19.31
C CYS A 191 -18.36 5.50 19.58
N ARG A 192 -18.74 6.06 20.74
CA ARG A 192 -20.14 6.26 21.15
C ARG A 192 -20.64 7.69 20.96
N SER A 193 -19.89 8.51 20.23
CA SER A 193 -20.34 9.84 19.84
C SER A 193 -21.63 9.75 19.01
N LYS A 194 -22.62 10.59 19.32
CA LYS A 194 -23.91 10.57 18.61
C LYS A 194 -23.81 10.98 17.16
N VAL A 195 -22.92 11.93 16.86
CA VAL A 195 -22.67 12.46 15.51
C VAL A 195 -21.18 12.67 15.36
N GLY A 196 -20.60 12.13 14.29
CA GLY A 196 -19.16 12.21 14.09
C GLY A 196 -18.39 11.26 15.01
N ILE A 197 -17.21 11.69 15.44
CA ILE A 197 -16.32 10.91 16.31
C ILE A 197 -15.69 11.82 17.39
N CYS A 198 -15.11 11.23 18.43
CA CYS A 198 -14.35 11.97 19.43
C CYS A 198 -12.84 11.93 19.17
N SER A 199 -12.11 12.91 19.69
CA SER A 199 -10.66 13.04 19.54
C SER A 199 -9.90 11.84 20.09
N LYS A 200 -10.24 11.33 21.27
CA LYS A 200 -9.58 10.16 21.86
C LYS A 200 -9.78 8.86 21.05
N CYS A 201 -10.95 8.66 20.44
CA CYS A 201 -11.18 7.48 19.59
C CYS A 201 -10.47 7.55 18.25
N TYR A 202 -10.25 8.74 17.72
CA TYR A 202 -9.45 8.95 16.52
C TYR A 202 -7.96 8.84 16.81
N GLY A 203 -7.48 9.59 17.82
CA GLY A 203 -6.09 9.62 18.24
C GLY A 203 -5.30 10.77 17.63
N MET A 204 -4.15 10.49 17.07
CA MET A 204 -3.19 11.48 16.59
C MET A 204 -3.54 12.01 15.19
N ASN A 205 -3.38 13.31 15.02
CA ASN A 205 -3.31 13.92 13.69
C ASN A 205 -1.90 13.72 13.12
N LEU A 206 -1.81 13.01 12.00
CA LEU A 206 -0.54 12.60 11.38
C LEU A 206 0.30 13.79 10.86
N ALA A 207 -0.32 14.93 10.58
CA ALA A 207 0.40 16.11 10.10
C ALA A 207 1.13 16.86 11.22
N THR A 208 0.56 16.87 12.44
CA THR A 208 1.08 17.63 13.57
C THR A 208 1.70 16.78 14.67
N ALA A 209 1.52 15.46 14.63
CA ALA A 209 1.87 14.48 15.67
C ALA A 209 1.27 14.84 17.06
N LYS A 210 0.14 15.55 17.08
CA LYS A 210 -0.61 15.93 18.28
C LYS A 210 -1.99 15.29 18.27
N PRO A 211 -2.70 15.21 19.41
CA PRO A 211 -4.11 14.82 19.41
C PRO A 211 -4.89 15.63 18.39
N VAL A 212 -5.83 15.00 17.70
CA VAL A 212 -6.64 15.67 16.69
C VAL A 212 -7.53 16.75 17.31
N ASP A 213 -7.64 17.89 16.64
CA ASP A 213 -8.46 19.00 17.07
C ASP A 213 -9.95 18.77 16.78
N ILE A 214 -10.82 19.43 17.56
CA ILE A 214 -12.25 19.44 17.30
C ILE A 214 -12.52 20.24 16.02
N GLY A 215 -13.37 19.71 15.15
CA GLY A 215 -13.71 20.29 13.86
C GLY A 215 -12.95 19.70 12.68
N GLU A 216 -11.97 18.84 12.91
CA GLU A 216 -11.23 18.14 11.85
C GLU A 216 -12.14 17.21 11.05
N ALA A 217 -12.17 17.35 9.73
CA ALA A 217 -12.98 16.56 8.82
C ALA A 217 -12.27 15.25 8.45
N VAL A 218 -12.06 14.37 9.40
CA VAL A 218 -11.26 13.14 9.25
C VAL A 218 -11.84 12.14 8.25
N GLY A 219 -13.16 12.17 8.03
CA GLY A 219 -13.80 11.33 7.01
C GLY A 219 -13.39 11.72 5.61
N ILE A 220 -13.31 13.01 5.31
CA ILE A 220 -12.84 13.50 4.00
C ILE A 220 -11.36 13.16 3.82
N ILE A 221 -10.53 13.34 4.86
CA ILE A 221 -9.11 12.97 4.84
C ILE A 221 -8.94 11.49 4.51
N ALA A 222 -9.72 10.62 5.16
CA ALA A 222 -9.69 9.19 4.89
C ALA A 222 -10.11 8.85 3.45
N ALA A 223 -11.19 9.47 2.95
CA ALA A 223 -11.65 9.27 1.58
C ALA A 223 -10.61 9.70 0.53
N GLN A 224 -9.94 10.82 0.75
CA GLN A 224 -8.85 11.32 -0.09
C GLN A 224 -7.63 10.42 -0.04
N SER A 225 -7.25 9.93 1.14
CA SER A 225 -6.13 9.01 1.33
C SER A 225 -6.32 7.65 0.63
N ILE A 226 -7.58 7.21 0.46
CA ILE A 226 -7.93 6.01 -0.30
C ILE A 226 -7.99 6.31 -1.80
N GLY A 227 -8.53 7.47 -2.18
CA GLY A 227 -8.76 7.84 -3.57
C GLY A 227 -7.51 8.24 -4.33
N GLU A 228 -6.57 8.91 -3.68
CA GLU A 228 -5.31 9.36 -4.29
C GLU A 228 -4.48 8.18 -4.82
N PRO A 229 -4.13 7.15 -4.03
CA PRO A 229 -3.43 5.99 -4.56
C PRO A 229 -4.20 5.24 -5.64
N GLY A 230 -5.53 5.20 -5.56
CA GLY A 230 -6.39 4.62 -6.59
C GLY A 230 -6.16 5.28 -7.95
N THR A 231 -6.10 6.60 -8.00
CA THR A 231 -5.80 7.35 -9.22
C THR A 231 -4.37 7.12 -9.69
N GLN A 232 -3.37 7.12 -8.81
CA GLN A 232 -1.98 6.84 -9.18
C GLN A 232 -1.78 5.41 -9.72
N LEU A 233 -2.44 4.42 -9.12
CA LEU A 233 -2.41 3.03 -9.59
C LEU A 233 -3.04 2.88 -10.98
N THR A 234 -4.11 3.63 -11.28
CA THR A 234 -4.72 3.61 -12.62
C THR A 234 -3.84 4.27 -13.69
N LEU A 235 -3.05 5.29 -13.32
CA LEU A 235 -2.09 5.94 -14.21
C LEU A 235 -0.85 5.07 -14.48
N ARG A 236 -0.53 4.12 -13.58
CA ARG A 236 0.50 3.13 -13.85
C ARG A 236 -0.07 2.06 -14.76
N THR A 237 0.31 2.07 -16.03
CA THR A 237 0.01 0.96 -16.94
C THR A 237 0.70 -0.29 -16.42
N PHE A 238 -0.09 -1.23 -15.91
CA PHE A 238 0.40 -2.57 -15.65
C PHE A 238 0.63 -3.23 -17.01
N HIS A 239 1.86 -3.24 -17.45
CA HIS A 239 2.27 -4.06 -18.57
C HIS A 239 2.22 -5.52 -18.13
N VAL A 240 1.04 -6.11 -18.15
CA VAL A 240 0.87 -7.54 -18.07
C VAL A 240 1.16 -8.07 -19.48
N GLY A 241 2.37 -8.44 -19.70
CA GLY A 241 2.83 -9.16 -20.85
C GLY A 241 3.42 -10.49 -20.41
#